data_dab0652acbb5dce1d452c18c31d6dfd0
#
_entry.id   dab0652acbb5dce1d452c18c31d6dfd0
#
_cell.length_a   1.000
_cell.length_b   1.000
_cell.length_c   1.000
_cell.angle_alpha   90.00
_cell.angle_beta   90.00
_cell.angle_gamma   90.00
#
_symmetry.space_group_name_H-M   'P 1'
#
loop_
_entity.id
_entity.type
_entity.pdbx_description
1 polymer ?
#
loop_
_entity_poly.entity_id
_entity_poly.type
_entity_poly.pdbx_seq_one_letter_code
_entity_poly.pdbx_strand_id
1 'polypeptide(L)'
;METKVLNKMRSDWNDRAKENAQYYVQNATKEWDQREFFRSGEINVANDVLPDMGTICGGQRSPLDLRALEVGCGVGRMTRMLARIFGHVTGVDISEEMIGQAKRNTADLPNVDLVLGDGCTLAGLADSGYDYAFSFIVFQHIPSYEVILSYCREVFRVLRPGSLFKFQVQGGTGMQTNELDTWLGCSFSPERALELARNSGFELEHQAGAGTQYFWLWFRKPGIATP
;
A
#
# COMPACT_ATOMS: atom_id res chain seq x y z
N MET A 1 -3.01 15.57 17.96
CA MET A 1 -3.86 15.48 16.75
C MET A 1 -3.64 14.12 16.07
N GLU A 2 -2.43 13.74 15.78
CA GLU A 2 -2.05 12.47 15.13
C GLU A 2 -2.60 11.21 15.81
N THR A 3 -2.46 11.08 17.12
CA THR A 3 -3.00 9.94 17.90
C THR A 3 -4.51 9.78 17.73
N LYS A 4 -5.27 10.87 17.61
CA LYS A 4 -6.73 10.83 17.40
C LYS A 4 -7.08 10.28 16.02
N VAL A 5 -6.33 10.69 14.99
CA VAL A 5 -6.50 10.20 13.60
C VAL A 5 -6.19 8.71 13.53
N LEU A 6 -5.06 8.27 14.09
CA LEU A 6 -4.64 6.87 14.08
C LEU A 6 -5.63 5.96 14.83
N ASN A 7 -6.11 6.38 16.00
CA ASN A 7 -7.13 5.64 16.75
C ASN A 7 -8.44 5.52 15.96
N LYS A 8 -8.85 6.60 15.28
CA LYS A 8 -10.04 6.56 14.43
C LYS A 8 -9.86 5.66 13.23
N MET A 9 -8.74 5.73 12.53
CA MET A 9 -8.42 4.83 11.42
C MET A 9 -8.50 3.37 11.87
N ARG A 10 -7.86 3.02 12.98
CA ARG A 10 -7.88 1.66 13.54
C ARG A 10 -9.29 1.19 13.88
N SER A 11 -10.06 2.02 14.59
CA SER A 11 -11.44 1.70 14.95
C SER A 11 -12.31 1.47 13.72
N ASP A 12 -12.31 2.42 12.79
CA ASP A 12 -13.16 2.37 11.61
C ASP A 12 -12.84 1.16 10.72
N TRP A 13 -11.53 0.85 10.53
CA TRP A 13 -11.13 -0.30 9.71
C TRP A 13 -11.41 -1.64 10.41
N ASN A 14 -11.33 -1.72 11.75
CA ASN A 14 -11.78 -2.88 12.49
C ASN A 14 -13.30 -3.09 12.36
N ASP A 15 -14.10 -2.03 12.47
CA ASP A 15 -15.55 -2.11 12.37
C ASP A 15 -15.98 -2.51 10.94
N ARG A 16 -15.38 -1.93 9.91
CA ARG A 16 -15.56 -2.33 8.50
C ARG A 16 -15.19 -3.79 8.26
N ALA A 17 -14.09 -4.25 8.85
CA ALA A 17 -13.66 -5.65 8.73
C ALA A 17 -14.65 -6.63 9.38
N LYS A 18 -15.26 -6.25 10.50
CA LYS A 18 -16.30 -7.05 11.17
C LYS A 18 -17.62 -7.04 10.41
N GLU A 19 -17.99 -5.89 9.84
CA GLU A 19 -19.23 -5.74 9.07
C GLU A 19 -19.16 -6.55 7.76
N ASN A 20 -18.21 -6.24 6.89
CA ASN A 20 -17.99 -6.92 5.61
C ASN A 20 -16.60 -6.59 5.03
N ALA A 21 -15.56 -7.27 5.47
CA ALA A 21 -14.20 -7.00 5.05
C ALA A 21 -14.01 -7.05 3.52
N GLN A 22 -14.65 -7.99 2.84
CA GLN A 22 -14.52 -8.13 1.38
C GLN A 22 -15.08 -6.92 0.64
N TYR A 23 -16.23 -6.42 1.06
CA TYR A 23 -16.84 -5.22 0.49
C TYR A 23 -15.97 -3.97 0.70
N TYR A 24 -15.45 -3.78 1.92
CA TYR A 24 -14.64 -2.60 2.21
C TYR A 24 -13.24 -2.63 1.57
N VAL A 25 -12.72 -3.82 1.26
CA VAL A 25 -11.47 -3.99 0.50
C VAL A 25 -11.69 -3.88 -1.01
N GLN A 26 -12.85 -4.32 -1.50
CA GLN A 26 -13.23 -4.22 -2.92
C GLN A 26 -14.75 -4.06 -3.05
N ASN A 27 -15.20 -2.83 -3.28
CA ASN A 27 -16.59 -2.41 -3.19
C ASN A 27 -17.44 -2.63 -4.45
N ALA A 28 -17.00 -3.46 -5.38
CA ALA A 28 -17.76 -3.76 -6.60
C ALA A 28 -19.09 -4.47 -6.32
N THR A 29 -19.16 -5.27 -5.25
CA THR A 29 -20.38 -5.92 -4.77
C THR A 29 -20.34 -6.12 -3.25
N LYS A 30 -21.50 -6.19 -2.61
CA LYS A 30 -21.60 -6.52 -1.17
C LYS A 30 -21.54 -8.02 -0.90
N GLU A 31 -21.84 -8.83 -1.89
CA GLU A 31 -21.89 -10.29 -1.79
C GLU A 31 -20.83 -10.90 -2.71
N TRP A 32 -19.62 -11.03 -2.17
CA TRP A 32 -18.53 -11.66 -2.87
C TRP A 32 -18.57 -13.18 -2.72
N ASP A 33 -18.50 -13.89 -3.84
CA ASP A 33 -17.97 -15.25 -3.85
C ASP A 33 -16.47 -15.21 -3.53
N GLN A 34 -16.01 -16.10 -2.66
CA GLN A 34 -14.61 -16.08 -2.20
C GLN A 34 -13.60 -16.23 -3.35
N ARG A 35 -13.90 -17.08 -4.33
CA ARG A 35 -13.03 -17.28 -5.49
C ARG A 35 -12.96 -16.04 -6.37
N GLU A 36 -14.09 -15.41 -6.64
CA GLU A 36 -14.18 -14.18 -7.44
C GLU A 36 -13.51 -13.01 -6.72
N PHE A 37 -13.62 -12.93 -5.39
CA PHE A 37 -12.93 -11.94 -4.59
C PHE A 37 -11.39 -12.02 -4.76
N PHE A 38 -10.80 -13.21 -4.62
CA PHE A 38 -9.36 -13.37 -4.82
C PHE A 38 -8.95 -13.21 -6.28
N ARG A 39 -9.78 -13.64 -7.23
CA ARG A 39 -9.55 -13.37 -8.65
C ARG A 39 -9.50 -11.87 -8.96
N SER A 40 -10.31 -11.05 -8.30
CA SER A 40 -10.20 -9.59 -8.44
C SER A 40 -8.83 -9.06 -8.01
N GLY A 41 -8.21 -9.66 -6.99
CA GLY A 41 -6.84 -9.38 -6.57
C GLY A 41 -5.80 -9.76 -7.61
N GLU A 42 -5.97 -10.93 -8.26
CA GLU A 42 -5.11 -11.37 -9.37
C GLU A 42 -5.16 -10.38 -10.54
N ILE A 43 -6.36 -9.91 -10.89
CA ILE A 43 -6.57 -8.91 -11.95
C ILE A 43 -5.87 -7.59 -11.59
N ASN A 44 -6.01 -7.11 -10.34
CA ASN A 44 -5.33 -5.89 -9.92
C ASN A 44 -3.79 -6.05 -9.96
N VAL A 45 -3.24 -7.15 -9.48
CA VAL A 45 -1.79 -7.38 -9.57
C VAL A 45 -1.32 -7.45 -11.04
N ALA A 46 -2.11 -8.09 -11.91
CA ALA A 46 -1.80 -8.15 -13.34
C ALA A 46 -1.78 -6.76 -14.01
N ASN A 47 -2.70 -5.88 -13.61
CA ASN A 47 -2.83 -4.54 -14.19
C ASN A 47 -1.88 -3.52 -13.54
N ASP A 48 -1.65 -3.63 -12.23
CA ASP A 48 -1.03 -2.57 -11.44
C ASP A 48 0.39 -2.90 -10.97
N VAL A 49 0.84 -4.16 -11.06
CA VAL A 49 2.19 -4.57 -10.66
C VAL A 49 2.99 -5.16 -11.81
N LEU A 50 2.42 -6.11 -12.59
CA LEU A 50 3.16 -6.78 -13.66
C LEU A 50 3.72 -5.83 -14.74
N PRO A 51 3.07 -4.71 -15.13
CA PRO A 51 3.66 -3.78 -16.09
C PRO A 51 4.98 -3.17 -15.63
N ASP A 52 5.21 -3.06 -14.32
CA ASP A 52 6.41 -2.46 -13.75
C ASP A 52 7.53 -3.48 -13.47
N MET A 53 7.32 -4.78 -13.75
CA MET A 53 8.29 -5.84 -13.40
C MET A 53 9.68 -5.63 -13.99
N GLY A 54 9.79 -5.07 -15.19
CA GLY A 54 11.08 -4.73 -15.79
C GLY A 54 11.88 -3.76 -14.92
N THR A 55 11.20 -2.76 -14.38
CA THR A 55 11.75 -1.75 -13.47
C THR A 55 12.03 -2.35 -12.08
N ILE A 56 11.10 -3.15 -11.55
CA ILE A 56 11.21 -3.79 -10.22
C ILE A 56 12.41 -4.74 -10.19
N CYS A 57 12.59 -5.54 -11.23
CA CYS A 57 13.67 -6.52 -11.34
C CYS A 57 15.00 -5.91 -11.79
N GLY A 58 15.04 -4.63 -12.18
CA GLY A 58 16.23 -4.01 -12.76
C GLY A 58 16.74 -4.72 -14.03
N GLY A 59 15.85 -5.43 -14.72
CA GLY A 59 16.11 -6.14 -15.96
C GLY A 59 16.91 -7.46 -15.83
N GLN A 60 17.39 -7.82 -14.63
CA GLN A 60 18.29 -8.98 -14.44
C GLN A 60 17.94 -9.89 -13.26
N ARG A 61 17.23 -9.40 -12.24
CA ARG A 61 16.90 -10.17 -11.04
C ARG A 61 15.62 -10.97 -11.25
N SER A 62 15.61 -12.21 -10.75
CA SER A 62 14.37 -12.99 -10.67
C SER A 62 13.43 -12.37 -9.63
N PRO A 63 12.12 -12.23 -9.91
CA PRO A 63 11.15 -11.84 -8.89
C PRO A 63 11.18 -12.73 -7.64
N LEU A 64 11.53 -14.00 -7.80
CA LEU A 64 11.66 -14.96 -6.70
C LEU A 64 12.83 -14.67 -5.75
N ASP A 65 13.76 -13.80 -6.14
CA ASP A 65 14.84 -13.31 -5.28
C ASP A 65 14.49 -12.01 -4.56
N LEU A 66 13.32 -11.44 -4.86
CA LEU A 66 12.89 -10.13 -4.36
C LEU A 66 11.95 -10.26 -3.14
N ARG A 67 12.06 -9.28 -2.26
CA ARG A 67 11.17 -9.09 -1.12
C ARG A 67 10.25 -7.90 -1.38
N ALA A 68 8.95 -8.14 -1.37
CA ALA A 68 7.93 -7.10 -1.55
C ALA A 68 7.27 -6.73 -0.22
N LEU A 69 6.91 -5.45 -0.08
CA LEU A 69 6.13 -4.91 1.03
C LEU A 69 4.78 -4.44 0.48
N GLU A 70 3.69 -4.90 1.08
CA GLU A 70 2.34 -4.39 0.84
C GLU A 70 1.86 -3.58 2.04
N VAL A 71 1.66 -2.27 1.86
CA VAL A 71 1.12 -1.38 2.89
C VAL A 71 -0.39 -1.32 2.75
N GLY A 72 -1.12 -1.72 3.81
CA GLY A 72 -2.58 -1.86 3.81
C GLY A 72 -3.03 -3.14 3.11
N CYS A 73 -2.51 -4.29 3.54
CA CYS A 73 -2.81 -5.59 2.90
C CYS A 73 -4.27 -6.06 3.08
N GLY A 74 -5.04 -5.42 3.96
CA GLY A 74 -6.40 -5.80 4.27
C GLY A 74 -6.50 -7.28 4.65
N VAL A 75 -7.42 -7.99 4.02
CA VAL A 75 -7.61 -9.44 4.23
C VAL A 75 -6.68 -10.32 3.39
N GLY A 76 -5.63 -9.77 2.79
CA GLY A 76 -4.65 -10.50 1.99
C GLY A 76 -5.09 -10.77 0.54
N ARG A 77 -6.01 -9.97 0.01
CA ARG A 77 -6.58 -10.15 -1.35
C ARG A 77 -5.49 -10.10 -2.44
N MET A 78 -4.63 -9.10 -2.42
CA MET A 78 -3.51 -8.98 -3.36
C MET A 78 -2.26 -9.69 -2.86
N THR A 79 -2.06 -9.77 -1.54
CA THR A 79 -0.93 -10.45 -0.89
C THR A 79 -0.76 -11.89 -1.42
N ARG A 80 -1.86 -12.64 -1.58
CA ARG A 80 -1.83 -14.00 -2.12
C ARG A 80 -1.22 -14.08 -3.52
N MET A 81 -1.53 -13.10 -4.38
CA MET A 81 -0.98 -13.09 -5.73
C MET A 81 0.47 -12.56 -5.75
N LEU A 82 0.77 -11.54 -4.96
CA LEU A 82 2.14 -11.05 -4.79
C LEU A 82 3.07 -12.17 -4.31
N ALA A 83 2.63 -13.02 -3.38
CA ALA A 83 3.39 -14.15 -2.88
C ALA A 83 3.67 -15.25 -3.91
N ARG A 84 2.91 -15.31 -5.01
CA ARG A 84 3.18 -16.20 -6.15
C ARG A 84 4.22 -15.63 -7.12
N ILE A 85 4.52 -14.35 -7.01
CA ILE A 85 5.43 -13.63 -7.90
C ILE A 85 6.76 -13.38 -7.20
N PHE A 86 6.72 -12.86 -5.97
CA PHE A 86 7.89 -12.48 -5.20
C PHE A 86 8.34 -13.62 -4.28
N GLY A 87 9.66 -13.72 -4.06
CA GLY A 87 10.22 -14.72 -3.15
C GLY A 87 9.75 -14.56 -1.71
N HIS A 88 9.42 -13.35 -1.29
CA HIS A 88 8.83 -13.06 0.03
C HIS A 88 7.95 -11.83 -0.01
N VAL A 89 6.83 -11.86 0.72
CA VAL A 89 5.91 -10.73 0.85
C VAL A 89 5.64 -10.45 2.32
N THR A 90 5.79 -9.19 2.72
CA THR A 90 5.32 -8.71 4.01
C THR A 90 4.11 -7.82 3.80
N GLY A 91 2.96 -8.21 4.36
CA GLY A 91 1.75 -7.39 4.39
C GLY A 91 1.60 -6.68 5.74
N VAL A 92 1.33 -5.37 5.71
CA VAL A 92 1.09 -4.56 6.92
C VAL A 92 -0.31 -3.98 6.86
N ASP A 93 -1.05 -4.03 7.96
CA ASP A 93 -2.35 -3.34 8.08
C ASP A 93 -2.54 -2.80 9.50
N ILE A 94 -3.31 -1.72 9.65
CA ILE A 94 -3.63 -1.10 10.94
C ILE A 94 -4.71 -1.87 11.71
N SER A 95 -5.54 -2.63 10.99
CA SER A 95 -6.68 -3.36 11.52
C SER A 95 -6.28 -4.76 11.98
N GLU A 96 -6.45 -5.04 13.26
CA GLU A 96 -6.26 -6.37 13.82
C GLU A 96 -7.22 -7.40 13.19
N GLU A 97 -8.45 -6.99 12.91
CA GLU A 97 -9.47 -7.83 12.26
C GLU A 97 -9.07 -8.19 10.83
N MET A 98 -8.54 -7.22 10.05
CA MET A 98 -8.03 -7.47 8.70
C MET A 98 -6.85 -8.45 8.74
N ILE A 99 -5.87 -8.22 9.62
CA ILE A 99 -4.70 -9.10 9.80
C ILE A 99 -5.14 -10.51 10.22
N GLY A 100 -6.11 -10.63 11.13
CA GLY A 100 -6.66 -11.93 11.52
C GLY A 100 -7.27 -12.69 10.34
N GLN A 101 -7.99 -12.00 9.45
CA GLN A 101 -8.54 -12.59 8.22
C GLN A 101 -7.43 -12.89 7.20
N ALA A 102 -6.47 -11.98 7.02
CA ALA A 102 -5.34 -12.19 6.11
C ALA A 102 -4.53 -13.46 6.49
N LYS A 103 -4.26 -13.68 7.78
CA LYS A 103 -3.58 -14.89 8.27
C LYS A 103 -4.30 -16.17 7.85
N ARG A 104 -5.63 -16.19 7.96
CA ARG A 104 -6.42 -17.35 7.49
C ARG A 104 -6.34 -17.50 5.97
N ASN A 105 -6.43 -16.39 5.26
CA ASN A 105 -6.44 -16.37 3.80
C ASN A 105 -5.09 -16.69 3.16
N THR A 106 -3.98 -16.56 3.88
CA THR A 106 -2.61 -16.82 3.38
C THR A 106 -1.92 -17.98 4.11
N ALA A 107 -2.66 -18.77 4.90
CA ALA A 107 -2.11 -19.84 5.72
C ALA A 107 -1.38 -20.94 4.94
N ASP A 108 -1.70 -21.08 3.65
CA ASP A 108 -1.06 -22.01 2.70
C ASP A 108 0.21 -21.44 2.03
N LEU A 109 0.60 -20.19 2.33
CA LEU A 109 1.72 -19.49 1.69
C LEU A 109 2.87 -19.28 2.69
N PRO A 110 3.94 -20.09 2.60
CA PRO A 110 5.04 -20.05 3.59
C PRO A 110 5.95 -18.81 3.44
N ASN A 111 5.81 -18.05 2.36
CA ASN A 111 6.60 -16.86 2.05
C ASN A 111 5.84 -15.55 2.33
N VAL A 112 4.83 -15.59 3.21
CA VAL A 112 4.06 -14.40 3.61
C VAL A 112 4.23 -14.14 5.10
N ASP A 113 4.66 -12.92 5.44
CA ASP A 113 4.61 -12.38 6.79
C ASP A 113 3.51 -11.32 6.90
N LEU A 114 2.75 -11.34 7.98
CA LEU A 114 1.69 -10.37 8.25
C LEU A 114 1.94 -9.64 9.57
N VAL A 115 1.97 -8.32 9.50
CA VAL A 115 2.33 -7.42 10.60
C VAL A 115 1.18 -6.48 10.92
N LEU A 116 0.77 -6.44 12.19
CA LEU A 116 -0.14 -5.40 12.66
C LEU A 116 0.64 -4.10 12.84
N GLY A 117 0.30 -3.09 12.03
CA GLY A 117 0.90 -1.77 12.05
C GLY A 117 0.24 -0.83 13.05
N ASP A 118 0.90 0.29 13.30
CA ASP A 118 0.37 1.39 14.13
C ASP A 118 -0.44 2.43 13.34
N GLY A 119 -0.37 2.39 12.01
CA GLY A 119 -1.08 3.28 11.10
C GLY A 119 -0.24 4.44 10.56
N CYS A 120 1.03 4.55 10.92
CA CYS A 120 1.91 5.62 10.44
C CYS A 120 3.39 5.23 10.35
N THR A 121 3.81 4.12 10.98
CA THR A 121 5.18 3.63 10.90
C THR A 121 5.26 2.19 10.40
N LEU A 122 6.47 1.75 10.08
CA LEU A 122 6.81 0.37 9.76
C LEU A 122 7.80 -0.16 10.81
N ALA A 123 7.54 0.17 12.09
CA ALA A 123 8.36 -0.25 13.21
C ALA A 123 8.55 -1.78 13.22
N GLY A 124 9.78 -2.23 13.48
CA GLY A 124 10.14 -3.65 13.45
C GLY A 124 10.54 -4.19 12.08
N LEU A 125 10.28 -3.46 10.98
CA LEU A 125 10.82 -3.82 9.66
C LEU A 125 12.23 -3.26 9.49
N ALA A 126 13.14 -4.09 8.98
CA ALA A 126 14.55 -3.74 8.82
C ALA A 126 14.77 -2.67 7.74
N ASP A 127 15.76 -1.78 7.98
CA ASP A 127 16.23 -0.82 6.98
C ASP A 127 16.77 -1.55 5.74
N SER A 128 16.43 -1.03 4.55
CA SER A 128 16.86 -1.60 3.27
C SER A 128 16.59 -3.11 3.15
N GLY A 129 15.46 -3.56 3.72
CA GLY A 129 15.03 -4.96 3.73
C GLY A 129 14.21 -5.38 2.51
N TYR A 130 13.68 -4.42 1.72
CA TYR A 130 12.73 -4.68 0.65
C TYR A 130 13.20 -4.13 -0.70
N ASP A 131 12.82 -4.84 -1.76
CA ASP A 131 13.15 -4.52 -3.15
C ASP A 131 12.02 -3.79 -3.89
N TYR A 132 10.82 -3.85 -3.35
CA TYR A 132 9.62 -3.24 -3.89
C TYR A 132 8.63 -2.96 -2.78
N ALA A 133 7.93 -1.84 -2.86
CA ALA A 133 6.78 -1.55 -2.01
C ALA A 133 5.55 -1.20 -2.87
N PHE A 134 4.39 -1.64 -2.41
CA PHE A 134 3.11 -1.45 -3.09
C PHE A 134 2.01 -1.11 -2.10
N SER A 135 1.06 -0.29 -2.54
CA SER A 135 -0.17 -0.04 -1.80
C SER A 135 -1.31 0.33 -2.75
N PHE A 136 -2.47 -0.30 -2.58
CA PHE A 136 -3.64 -0.10 -3.42
C PHE A 136 -4.89 0.13 -2.58
N ILE A 137 -5.61 1.22 -2.86
CA ILE A 137 -6.85 1.62 -2.16
C ILE A 137 -6.63 1.72 -0.62
N VAL A 138 -5.53 2.36 -0.21
CA VAL A 138 -5.17 2.58 1.20
C VAL A 138 -4.92 4.07 1.48
N PHE A 139 -3.93 4.66 0.82
CA PHE A 139 -3.55 6.06 1.07
C PHE A 139 -4.66 7.04 0.71
N GLN A 140 -5.56 6.67 -0.21
CA GLN A 140 -6.78 7.44 -0.52
C GLN A 140 -7.76 7.52 0.65
N HIS A 141 -7.60 6.70 1.68
CA HIS A 141 -8.45 6.64 2.87
C HIS A 141 -7.77 7.24 4.12
N ILE A 142 -6.54 7.72 4.00
CA ILE A 142 -5.81 8.36 5.11
C ILE A 142 -6.14 9.85 5.11
N PRO A 143 -6.79 10.37 6.18
CA PRO A 143 -7.28 11.76 6.20
C PRO A 143 -6.20 12.80 6.53
N SER A 144 -4.97 12.37 6.86
CA SER A 144 -3.87 13.25 7.27
C SER A 144 -2.68 13.15 6.32
N TYR A 145 -2.26 14.30 5.78
CA TYR A 145 -1.03 14.41 5.00
C TYR A 145 0.20 13.97 5.82
N GLU A 146 0.27 14.35 7.10
CA GLU A 146 1.39 14.02 7.97
C GLU A 146 1.52 12.50 8.20
N VAL A 147 0.40 11.79 8.32
CA VAL A 147 0.39 10.33 8.40
C VAL A 147 0.88 9.70 7.10
N ILE A 148 0.43 10.22 5.95
CA ILE A 148 0.91 9.76 4.63
C ILE A 148 2.41 10.02 4.49
N LEU A 149 2.88 11.21 4.87
CA LEU A 149 4.30 11.56 4.84
C LEU A 149 5.14 10.66 5.75
N SER A 150 4.64 10.35 6.96
CA SER A 150 5.29 9.41 7.88
C SER A 150 5.43 8.03 7.24
N TYR A 151 4.37 7.48 6.67
CA TYR A 151 4.43 6.22 5.92
C TYR A 151 5.43 6.27 4.76
N CYS A 152 5.43 7.33 3.96
CA CYS A 152 6.38 7.45 2.85
C CYS A 152 7.83 7.46 3.34
N ARG A 153 8.14 8.15 4.45
CA ARG A 153 9.47 8.13 5.07
C ARG A 153 9.86 6.74 5.57
N GLU A 154 8.94 6.03 6.17
CA GLU A 154 9.18 4.67 6.64
C GLU A 154 9.35 3.68 5.47
N VAL A 155 8.54 3.79 4.41
CA VAL A 155 8.75 3.01 3.17
C VAL A 155 10.11 3.34 2.56
N PHE A 156 10.52 4.62 2.55
CA PHE A 156 11.86 5.02 2.12
C PHE A 156 12.96 4.34 2.95
N ARG A 157 12.82 4.30 4.28
CA ARG A 157 13.77 3.64 5.18
C ARG A 157 13.92 2.16 4.87
N VAL A 158 12.81 1.43 4.74
CA VAL A 158 12.82 -0.03 4.58
C VAL A 158 13.15 -0.49 3.16
N LEU A 159 12.98 0.35 2.14
CA LEU A 159 13.38 0.03 0.77
C LEU A 159 14.89 0.08 0.58
N ARG A 160 15.41 -0.78 -0.29
CA ARG A 160 16.79 -0.71 -0.78
C ARG A 160 16.97 0.49 -1.71
N PRO A 161 18.19 1.08 -1.79
CA PRO A 161 18.48 2.08 -2.82
C PRO A 161 18.15 1.56 -4.23
N GLY A 162 17.57 2.42 -5.05
CA GLY A 162 17.12 2.09 -6.40
C GLY A 162 15.77 1.37 -6.47
N SER A 163 15.13 1.09 -5.35
CA SER A 163 13.83 0.40 -5.32
C SER A 163 12.66 1.34 -5.58
N LEU A 164 11.55 0.74 -6.03
CA LEU A 164 10.30 1.42 -6.37
C LEU A 164 9.26 1.27 -5.27
N PHE A 165 8.59 2.35 -4.93
CA PHE A 165 7.32 2.37 -4.20
C PHE A 165 6.20 2.85 -5.13
N LYS A 166 5.25 1.97 -5.44
CA LYS A 166 4.07 2.33 -6.21
C LYS A 166 2.84 2.32 -5.32
N PHE A 167 2.11 3.41 -5.31
CA PHE A 167 0.91 3.55 -4.49
C PHE A 167 -0.08 4.52 -5.09
N GLN A 168 -1.27 4.52 -4.56
CA GLN A 168 -2.37 5.34 -5.05
C GLN A 168 -2.89 6.23 -3.94
N VAL A 169 -3.09 7.51 -4.25
CA VAL A 169 -3.71 8.52 -3.38
C VAL A 169 -5.02 9.00 -3.96
N GLN A 170 -5.82 9.73 -3.17
CA GLN A 170 -7.01 10.43 -3.66
C GLN A 170 -6.61 11.65 -4.48
N GLY A 171 -6.87 11.62 -5.78
CA GLY A 171 -6.58 12.75 -6.69
C GLY A 171 -7.79 13.60 -7.05
N GLY A 172 -9.01 13.23 -6.59
CA GLY A 172 -10.23 13.99 -6.86
C GLY A 172 -10.18 15.39 -6.24
N THR A 173 -10.54 16.40 -7.03
CA THR A 173 -10.63 17.79 -6.60
C THR A 173 -12.06 18.12 -6.16
N GLY A 174 -12.19 19.00 -5.15
CA GLY A 174 -13.50 19.53 -4.71
C GLY A 174 -14.26 18.68 -3.69
N MET A 175 -13.68 17.58 -3.20
CA MET A 175 -14.26 16.87 -2.05
C MET A 175 -13.92 17.61 -0.76
N GLN A 176 -14.95 18.00 -0.01
CA GLN A 176 -14.77 18.51 1.34
C GLN A 176 -14.49 17.31 2.26
N THR A 177 -13.22 17.08 2.54
CA THR A 177 -12.78 16.07 3.51
C THR A 177 -12.63 16.75 4.87
N ASN A 178 -13.18 16.17 5.92
CA ASN A 178 -12.80 16.56 7.26
C ASN A 178 -11.56 15.75 7.70
N GLU A 179 -10.80 16.30 8.65
CA GLU A 179 -9.54 15.69 9.14
C GLU A 179 -9.72 14.28 9.76
N LEU A 180 -10.95 13.79 9.86
CA LEU A 180 -11.28 12.48 10.43
C LEU A 180 -12.04 11.58 9.47
N ASP A 181 -12.19 11.97 8.20
CA ASP A 181 -12.87 11.13 7.22
C ASP A 181 -11.93 10.03 6.70
N THR A 182 -12.07 8.85 7.28
CA THR A 182 -11.30 7.65 6.92
C THR A 182 -11.85 6.92 5.69
N TRP A 183 -12.83 7.50 4.98
CA TRP A 183 -13.33 6.96 3.72
C TRP A 183 -12.87 7.77 2.51
N LEU A 184 -12.89 9.09 2.63
CA LEU A 184 -12.45 9.98 1.53
C LEU A 184 -10.98 10.35 1.60
N GLY A 185 -10.36 10.34 2.79
CA GLY A 185 -8.97 10.69 3.00
C GLY A 185 -8.63 12.13 2.58
N CYS A 186 -7.33 12.45 2.47
CA CYS A 186 -6.91 13.74 1.96
C CYS A 186 -6.58 13.68 0.45
N SER A 187 -6.94 14.76 -0.29
CA SER A 187 -6.72 14.82 -1.73
C SER A 187 -5.33 15.36 -2.09
N PHE A 188 -4.84 14.94 -3.25
CA PHE A 188 -3.55 15.33 -3.80
C PHE A 188 -3.71 15.97 -5.18
N SER A 189 -3.04 17.10 -5.38
CA SER A 189 -2.71 17.61 -6.70
C SER A 189 -1.35 17.05 -7.17
N PRO A 190 -0.99 17.18 -8.46
CA PRO A 190 0.35 16.84 -8.95
C PRO A 190 1.49 17.52 -8.17
N GLU A 191 1.31 18.80 -7.80
CA GLU A 191 2.28 19.58 -7.05
C GLU A 191 2.45 19.02 -5.62
N ARG A 192 1.36 18.67 -4.97
CA ARG A 192 1.37 18.07 -3.63
C ARG A 192 1.98 16.66 -3.64
N ALA A 193 1.81 15.90 -4.71
CA ALA A 193 2.46 14.61 -4.91
C ALA A 193 3.99 14.78 -5.06
N LEU A 194 4.44 15.79 -5.82
CA LEU A 194 5.86 16.12 -5.94
C LEU A 194 6.46 16.60 -4.61
N GLU A 195 5.72 17.40 -3.85
CA GLU A 195 6.11 17.81 -2.50
C GLU A 195 6.26 16.61 -1.56
N LEU A 196 5.30 15.68 -1.58
CA LEU A 196 5.35 14.45 -0.79
C LEU A 196 6.61 13.62 -1.11
N ALA A 197 6.93 13.46 -2.40
CA ALA A 197 8.14 12.75 -2.82
C ALA A 197 9.41 13.40 -2.22
N ARG A 198 9.57 14.71 -2.39
CA ARG A 198 10.71 15.48 -1.86
C ARG A 198 10.81 15.39 -0.34
N ASN A 199 9.69 15.58 0.37
CA ASN A 199 9.65 15.59 1.83
C ASN A 199 9.89 14.21 2.45
N SER A 200 9.71 13.13 1.69
CA SER A 200 9.97 11.75 2.09
C SER A 200 11.30 11.18 1.58
N GLY A 201 12.06 11.95 0.78
CA GLY A 201 13.36 11.56 0.23
C GLY A 201 13.30 10.82 -1.11
N PHE A 202 12.10 10.59 -1.66
CA PHE A 202 11.91 9.94 -2.94
C PHE A 202 12.04 10.90 -4.14
N GLU A 203 12.32 10.32 -5.29
CA GLU A 203 12.12 10.94 -6.59
C GLU A 203 10.76 10.50 -7.15
N LEU A 204 9.94 11.46 -7.63
CA LEU A 204 8.71 11.15 -8.35
C LEU A 204 9.07 10.76 -9.80
N GLU A 205 9.09 9.45 -10.09
CA GLU A 205 9.47 8.93 -11.39
C GLU A 205 8.31 9.02 -12.40
N HIS A 206 7.09 8.71 -11.95
CA HIS A 206 5.89 8.76 -12.77
C HIS A 206 4.66 9.04 -11.94
N GLN A 207 3.63 9.61 -12.58
CA GLN A 207 2.30 9.80 -12.00
C GLN A 207 1.21 9.64 -13.06
N ALA A 208 0.06 9.10 -12.70
CA ALA A 208 -1.08 8.90 -13.60
C ALA A 208 -2.42 9.00 -12.87
N GLY A 209 -3.45 9.51 -13.53
CA GLY A 209 -4.80 9.62 -12.97
C GLY A 209 -5.02 10.83 -12.07
N ALA A 210 -4.22 11.89 -12.18
CA ALA A 210 -4.47 13.15 -11.48
C ALA A 210 -5.89 13.67 -11.76
N GLY A 211 -6.57 14.20 -10.75
CA GLY A 211 -7.96 14.64 -10.84
C GLY A 211 -9.00 13.53 -10.71
N THR A 212 -8.59 12.28 -10.54
CA THR A 212 -9.48 11.13 -10.32
C THR A 212 -9.28 10.55 -8.92
N GLN A 213 -10.18 9.67 -8.51
CA GLN A 213 -10.03 8.92 -7.24
C GLN A 213 -8.74 8.09 -7.22
N TYR A 214 -8.31 7.56 -8.37
CA TYR A 214 -7.15 6.71 -8.50
C TYR A 214 -5.96 7.47 -9.07
N PHE A 215 -5.32 8.29 -8.23
CA PHE A 215 -4.13 9.02 -8.60
C PHE A 215 -2.90 8.20 -8.19
N TRP A 216 -2.29 7.53 -9.17
CA TRP A 216 -1.14 6.67 -9.00
C TRP A 216 0.17 7.44 -8.97
N LEU A 217 1.07 7.03 -8.07
CA LEU A 217 2.41 7.61 -7.88
C LEU A 217 3.46 6.50 -7.90
N TRP A 218 4.55 6.71 -8.66
CA TRP A 218 5.75 5.88 -8.68
C TRP A 218 6.88 6.67 -8.05
N PHE A 219 7.26 6.28 -6.85
CA PHE A 219 8.33 6.90 -6.07
C PHE A 219 9.57 6.04 -6.12
N ARG A 220 10.67 6.59 -6.66
CA ARG A 220 11.98 5.92 -6.73
C ARG A 220 12.83 6.33 -5.53
N LYS A 221 13.34 5.36 -4.74
CA LYS A 221 14.42 5.63 -3.81
C LYS A 221 15.71 5.81 -4.61
N PRO A 222 16.43 6.95 -4.48
CA PRO A 222 17.67 7.15 -5.19
C PRO A 222 18.65 5.99 -5.00
N GLY A 223 19.36 5.63 -6.06
CA GLY A 223 20.47 4.68 -6.00
C GLY A 223 21.63 5.23 -5.18
N ILE A 224 22.51 4.36 -4.72
CA ILE A 224 23.80 4.82 -4.16
C ILE A 224 24.61 5.39 -5.34
N ALA A 225 24.96 6.67 -5.30
CA ALA A 225 25.88 7.24 -6.28
C ALA A 225 27.17 6.42 -6.23
N THR A 226 27.50 5.76 -7.34
CA THR A 226 28.81 5.12 -7.48
C THR A 226 29.86 6.24 -7.57
N PRO A 227 30.90 6.23 -6.71
CA PRO A 227 31.93 7.27 -6.70
C PRO A 227 32.69 7.32 -8.02
#